data_a8027c70c7e985114a41da49fa751ecd
#
_entry.id   a8027c70c7e985114a41da49fa751ecd
#
_cell.length_a   1.000
_cell.length_b   1.000
_cell.length_c   1.000
_cell.angle_alpha   90.00
_cell.angle_beta   90.00
_cell.angle_gamma   90.00
#
_symmetry.space_group_name_H-M   'P 1'
#
loop_
_entity.id
_entity.type
_entity.pdbx_description
1 polymer ?
#
loop_
_entity_poly.entity_id
_entity_poly.type
_entity_poly.pdbx_seq_one_letter_code
_entity_poly.pdbx_strand_id
1 'polypeptide(L)'
;WGGRKGILVGAVYGMCHFLLGLKFTIHPMSIILDFLMGYGILGIAGFIRPSACWKIAAGTLLACMGRCVLSIISGAVIFAAYAPKGQNPWIYSAVYNVSYIVPEMMLTVIVAYIFYPRIKNKILEFR
;
A
#
# COMPACT_ATOMS: atom_id res chain seq x y z
N TRP A 1 0.33 16.20 8.32
CA TRP A 1 1.55 15.69 8.96
C TRP A 1 2.71 15.50 7.97
N GLY A 2 2.42 15.46 6.66
CA GLY A 2 3.40 15.43 5.58
C GLY A 2 3.88 14.01 5.23
N GLY A 3 4.52 13.88 4.04
CA GLY A 3 4.93 12.59 3.48
C GLY A 3 5.96 11.84 4.32
N ARG A 4 6.92 12.53 4.93
CA ARG A 4 7.94 11.90 5.77
C ARG A 4 7.35 11.16 6.97
N LYS A 5 6.42 11.80 7.69
CA LYS A 5 5.70 11.17 8.81
C LYS A 5 4.77 10.06 8.33
N GLY A 6 4.13 10.26 7.17
CA GLY A 6 3.30 9.24 6.54
C GLY A 6 4.06 7.98 6.18
N ILE A 7 5.27 8.10 5.60
CA ILE A 7 6.15 6.96 5.29
C ILE A 7 6.55 6.24 6.57
N LEU A 8 6.94 6.97 7.61
CA LEU A 8 7.31 6.37 8.90
C LEU A 8 6.16 5.59 9.51
N VAL A 9 4.96 6.18 9.56
CA VAL A 9 3.75 5.52 10.07
C VAL A 9 3.41 4.29 9.24
N GLY A 10 3.48 4.38 7.91
CA GLY A 10 3.27 3.25 7.02
C GLY A 10 4.27 2.12 7.26
N ALA A 11 5.55 2.43 7.39
CA ALA A 11 6.59 1.44 7.67
C ALA A 11 6.40 0.76 9.04
N VAL A 12 6.08 1.52 10.09
CA VAL A 12 5.77 0.98 11.42
C VAL A 12 4.52 0.10 11.37
N TYR A 13 3.47 0.54 10.67
CA TYR A 13 2.27 -0.27 10.48
C TYR A 13 2.57 -1.58 9.75
N GLY A 14 3.36 -1.52 8.67
CA GLY A 14 3.80 -2.70 7.93
C GLY A 14 4.57 -3.68 8.81
N MET A 15 5.47 -3.18 9.66
CA MET A 15 6.21 -4.00 10.61
C MET A 15 5.28 -4.66 11.64
N CYS A 16 4.35 -3.90 12.21
CA CYS A 16 3.35 -4.44 13.15
C CYS A 16 2.47 -5.50 12.47
N HIS A 17 2.03 -5.23 11.25
CA HIS A 17 1.25 -6.17 10.45
C HIS A 17 2.02 -7.47 10.17
N PHE A 18 3.32 -7.37 9.88
CA PHE A 18 4.19 -8.53 9.72
C PHE A 18 4.32 -9.32 11.02
N LEU A 19 4.50 -8.67 12.16
CA LEU A 19 4.68 -9.35 13.45
C LEU A 19 3.40 -10.03 13.96
N LEU A 20 2.24 -9.41 13.71
CA LEU A 20 0.95 -9.89 14.20
C LEU A 20 0.20 -10.76 13.19
N GLY A 21 0.57 -10.69 11.90
CA GLY A 21 -0.09 -11.41 10.82
C GLY A 21 0.26 -12.90 10.75
N LEU A 22 -0.60 -13.67 10.09
CA LEU A 22 -0.31 -15.06 9.74
C LEU A 22 0.79 -15.10 8.68
N LYS A 23 1.85 -15.83 8.98
CA LYS A 23 3.03 -15.92 8.13
C LYS A 23 3.01 -17.23 7.35
N PHE A 24 2.87 -17.16 6.05
CA PHE A 24 3.00 -18.33 5.18
C PHE A 24 4.48 -18.56 4.77
N THR A 25 5.27 -17.50 4.71
CA THR A 25 6.71 -17.58 4.39
C THR A 25 7.49 -16.49 5.13
N ILE A 26 8.66 -16.85 5.62
CA ILE A 26 9.59 -15.92 6.30
C ILE A 26 10.81 -15.73 5.38
N HIS A 27 10.61 -15.04 4.26
CA HIS A 27 11.72 -14.66 3.40
C HIS A 27 12.14 -13.22 3.73
N PRO A 28 13.43 -12.93 4.05
CA PRO A 28 13.86 -11.59 4.45
C PRO A 28 13.51 -10.50 3.43
N MET A 29 13.62 -10.82 2.15
CA MET A 29 13.30 -9.89 1.06
C MET A 29 11.80 -9.58 0.99
N SER A 30 10.92 -10.53 1.32
CA SER A 30 9.48 -10.31 1.40
C SER A 30 9.13 -9.34 2.53
N ILE A 31 9.82 -9.43 3.68
CA ILE A 31 9.63 -8.49 4.78
C ILE A 31 9.92 -7.06 4.32
N ILE A 32 11.01 -6.86 3.58
CA ILE A 32 11.42 -5.54 3.11
C ILE A 32 10.45 -5.03 2.04
N LEU A 33 10.18 -5.83 1.01
CA LEU A 33 9.39 -5.40 -0.15
C LEU A 33 7.90 -5.28 0.17
N ASP A 34 7.30 -6.29 0.80
CA ASP A 34 5.86 -6.33 1.01
C ASP A 34 5.41 -5.51 2.22
N PHE A 35 6.16 -5.58 3.32
CA PHE A 35 5.75 -4.96 4.56
C PHE A 35 6.39 -3.59 4.75
N LEU A 36 7.70 -3.47 4.73
CA LEU A 36 8.35 -2.20 5.02
C LEU A 36 8.18 -1.20 3.88
N MET A 37 8.54 -1.58 2.65
CA MET A 37 8.42 -0.69 1.48
C MET A 37 6.98 -0.60 0.99
N GLY A 38 6.25 -1.71 0.93
CA GLY A 38 4.87 -1.76 0.46
C GLY A 38 3.94 -0.87 1.28
N TYR A 39 4.04 -0.89 2.59
CA TYR A 39 3.25 0.01 3.45
C TYR A 39 3.87 1.41 3.58
N GLY A 40 5.20 1.54 3.54
CA GLY A 40 5.88 2.83 3.56
C GLY A 40 5.51 3.70 2.36
N ILE A 41 5.36 3.11 1.18
CA ILE A 41 4.98 3.83 -0.04
C ILE A 41 3.58 4.47 0.06
N LEU A 42 2.69 3.96 0.90
CA LEU A 42 1.40 4.59 1.16
C LEU A 42 1.55 5.99 1.77
N GLY A 43 2.66 6.25 2.45
CA GLY A 43 3.00 7.58 2.97
C GLY A 43 3.26 8.63 1.89
N ILE A 44 3.49 8.22 0.63
CA ILE A 44 3.64 9.13 -0.51
C ILE A 44 2.39 9.98 -0.71
N ALA A 45 1.21 9.46 -0.39
CA ALA A 45 -0.02 10.25 -0.39
C ALA A 45 0.09 11.52 0.47
N GLY A 46 0.90 11.49 1.54
CA GLY A 46 1.13 12.63 2.43
C GLY A 46 1.97 13.77 1.83
N PHE A 47 2.62 13.59 0.68
CA PHE A 47 3.30 14.67 -0.05
C PHE A 47 2.34 15.53 -0.86
N ILE A 48 1.17 15.01 -1.17
CA ILE A 48 0.13 15.75 -1.88
C ILE A 48 -0.57 16.65 -0.88
N ARG A 49 -0.51 17.97 -1.10
CA ARG A 49 -1.19 18.93 -0.22
C ARG A 49 -2.70 18.76 -0.32
N PRO A 50 -3.38 18.53 0.81
CA PRO A 50 -4.81 18.22 0.84
C PRO A 50 -5.67 19.50 0.69
N SER A 51 -5.58 20.17 -0.47
CA SER A 51 -6.39 21.37 -0.75
C SER A 51 -7.79 21.03 -1.25
N ALA A 52 -7.99 19.85 -1.83
CA ALA A 52 -9.27 19.40 -2.36
C ALA A 52 -9.43 17.88 -2.18
N CYS A 53 -10.67 17.39 -2.06
CA CYS A 53 -10.97 15.97 -1.87
C CYS A 53 -10.42 15.10 -3.00
N TRP A 54 -10.48 15.57 -4.25
CA TRP A 54 -9.96 14.81 -5.38
C TRP A 54 -8.43 14.60 -5.33
N LYS A 55 -7.68 15.55 -4.74
CA LYS A 55 -6.22 15.42 -4.56
C LYS A 55 -5.88 14.33 -3.54
N ILE A 56 -6.71 14.19 -2.51
CA ILE A 56 -6.58 13.09 -1.55
C ILE A 56 -6.84 11.76 -2.25
N ALA A 57 -7.93 11.67 -3.00
CA ALA A 57 -8.26 10.46 -3.76
C ALA A 57 -7.13 10.09 -4.75
N ALA A 58 -6.62 11.07 -5.50
CA ALA A 58 -5.51 10.86 -6.43
C ALA A 58 -4.23 10.43 -5.72
N GLY A 59 -3.90 11.03 -4.57
CA GLY A 59 -2.73 10.65 -3.78
C GLY A 59 -2.85 9.24 -3.20
N THR A 60 -4.01 8.88 -2.72
CA THR A 60 -4.31 7.52 -2.23
C THR A 60 -4.20 6.51 -3.37
N LEU A 61 -4.77 6.81 -4.52
CA LEU A 61 -4.70 5.97 -5.70
C LEU A 61 -3.24 5.73 -6.13
N LEU A 62 -2.45 6.81 -6.23
CA LEU A 62 -1.04 6.72 -6.62
C LEU A 62 -0.23 5.87 -5.63
N ALA A 63 -0.44 6.07 -4.35
CA ALA A 63 0.22 5.29 -3.30
C ALA A 63 -0.15 3.79 -3.34
N CYS A 64 -1.43 3.48 -3.55
CA CYS A 64 -1.89 2.10 -3.71
C CYS A 64 -1.35 1.44 -4.99
N MET A 65 -1.26 2.19 -6.09
CA MET A 65 -0.61 1.69 -7.31
C MET A 65 0.86 1.36 -7.08
N GLY A 66 1.59 2.23 -6.39
CA GLY A 66 2.99 1.97 -6.04
C GLY A 66 3.14 0.71 -5.17
N ARG A 67 2.26 0.53 -4.19
CA ARG A 67 2.20 -0.70 -3.39
C ARG A 67 1.93 -1.93 -4.26
N CYS A 68 0.98 -1.83 -5.19
CA CYS A 68 0.64 -2.92 -6.10
C CYS A 68 1.87 -3.35 -6.93
N VAL A 69 2.62 -2.39 -7.49
CA VAL A 69 3.84 -2.67 -8.25
C VAL A 69 4.89 -3.39 -7.39
N LEU A 70 5.14 -2.92 -6.18
CA LEU A 70 6.08 -3.58 -5.25
C LEU A 70 5.65 -5.00 -4.91
N SER A 71 4.37 -5.22 -4.67
CA SER A 71 3.84 -6.57 -4.38
C SER A 71 3.92 -7.50 -5.58
N ILE A 72 3.74 -7.00 -6.81
CA ILE A 72 3.93 -7.79 -8.04
C ILE A 72 5.39 -8.20 -8.19
N ILE A 73 6.33 -7.27 -7.98
CA ILE A 73 7.77 -7.55 -8.05
C ILE A 73 8.16 -8.58 -6.97
N SER A 74 7.71 -8.38 -5.75
CA SER A 74 7.95 -9.33 -4.64
C SER A 74 7.42 -10.73 -4.99
N GLY A 75 6.19 -10.81 -5.45
CA GLY A 75 5.57 -12.08 -5.84
C GLY A 75 6.28 -12.77 -7.00
N ALA A 76 6.69 -12.02 -8.02
CA ALA A 76 7.36 -12.59 -9.19
C ALA A 76 8.79 -13.08 -8.90
N VAL A 77 9.50 -12.40 -8.00
CA VAL A 77 10.91 -12.72 -7.69
C VAL A 77 11.00 -13.74 -6.56
N ILE A 78 10.25 -13.53 -5.47
CA ILE A 78 10.39 -14.34 -4.24
C ILE A 78 9.52 -15.58 -4.31
N PHE A 79 8.31 -15.46 -4.82
CA PHE A 79 7.31 -16.53 -4.86
C PHE A 79 7.18 -17.22 -6.22
N ALA A 80 8.18 -17.03 -7.11
CA ALA A 80 8.21 -17.68 -8.42
C ALA A 80 8.02 -19.21 -8.34
N ALA A 81 8.54 -19.85 -7.30
CA ALA A 81 8.42 -21.29 -7.07
C ALA A 81 6.97 -21.74 -6.82
N TYR A 82 6.08 -20.85 -6.42
CA TYR A 82 4.66 -21.13 -6.17
C TYR A 82 3.79 -20.95 -7.42
N ALA A 83 4.35 -20.42 -8.50
CA ALA A 83 3.61 -20.31 -9.76
C ALA A 83 3.35 -21.72 -10.32
N PRO A 84 2.15 -22.00 -10.86
CA PRO A 84 1.85 -23.27 -11.50
C PRO A 84 2.83 -23.56 -12.65
N LYS A 85 3.16 -24.82 -12.84
CA LYS A 85 4.04 -25.24 -13.92
C LYS A 85 3.48 -24.79 -15.28
N GLY A 86 4.32 -24.11 -16.07
CA GLY A 86 3.95 -23.59 -17.38
C GLY A 86 3.39 -22.17 -17.37
N GLN A 87 3.21 -21.53 -16.21
CA GLN A 87 2.83 -20.12 -16.13
C GLN A 87 4.03 -19.21 -15.88
N ASN A 88 3.97 -18.01 -16.48
CA ASN A 88 4.97 -16.97 -16.21
C ASN A 88 4.77 -16.43 -14.78
N PRO A 89 5.81 -16.44 -13.91
CA PRO A 89 5.70 -15.94 -12.54
C PRO A 89 5.22 -14.49 -12.44
N TRP A 90 5.59 -13.65 -13.39
CA TRP A 90 5.16 -12.25 -13.45
C TRP A 90 3.66 -12.10 -13.70
N ILE A 91 3.11 -12.89 -14.63
CA ILE A 91 1.67 -12.89 -14.93
C ILE A 91 0.90 -13.43 -13.74
N TYR A 92 1.35 -14.54 -13.17
CA TYR A 92 0.74 -15.12 -11.97
C TYR A 92 0.73 -14.14 -10.79
N SER A 93 1.86 -13.50 -10.51
CA SER A 93 1.97 -12.50 -9.44
C SER A 93 1.10 -11.28 -9.71
N ALA A 94 1.06 -10.78 -10.94
CA ALA A 94 0.22 -9.65 -11.31
C ALA A 94 -1.26 -9.95 -11.11
N VAL A 95 -1.77 -11.08 -11.62
CA VAL A 95 -3.17 -11.49 -11.46
C VAL A 95 -3.52 -11.66 -9.98
N TYR A 96 -2.68 -12.34 -9.22
CA TYR A 96 -2.90 -12.56 -7.79
C TYR A 96 -2.97 -11.24 -7.01
N ASN A 97 -1.98 -10.37 -7.18
CA ASN A 97 -1.91 -9.11 -6.44
C ASN A 97 -2.99 -8.12 -6.85
N VAL A 98 -3.25 -7.98 -8.14
CA VAL A 98 -4.31 -7.10 -8.65
C VAL A 98 -5.68 -7.53 -8.14
N SER A 99 -5.95 -8.84 -8.06
CA SER A 99 -7.26 -9.36 -7.65
C SER A 99 -7.67 -8.96 -6.23
N TYR A 100 -6.74 -8.74 -5.31
CA TYR A 100 -7.05 -8.29 -3.95
C TYR A 100 -6.71 -6.82 -3.69
N ILE A 101 -5.66 -6.28 -4.30
CA ILE A 101 -5.25 -4.88 -4.10
C ILE A 101 -6.23 -3.91 -4.76
N VAL A 102 -6.78 -4.22 -5.92
CA VAL A 102 -7.74 -3.33 -6.60
C VAL A 102 -9.01 -3.10 -5.80
N PRO A 103 -9.71 -4.13 -5.27
CA PRO A 103 -10.84 -3.92 -4.36
C PRO A 103 -10.47 -3.14 -3.11
N GLU A 104 -9.32 -3.44 -2.48
CA GLU A 104 -8.81 -2.71 -1.32
C GLU A 104 -8.54 -1.24 -1.65
N MET A 105 -7.94 -0.96 -2.80
CA MET A 105 -7.67 0.38 -3.29
C MET A 105 -8.96 1.17 -3.51
N MET A 106 -9.95 0.58 -4.18
CA MET A 106 -11.24 1.23 -4.42
C MET A 106 -11.94 1.60 -3.10
N LEU A 107 -11.97 0.66 -2.15
CA LEU A 107 -12.54 0.90 -0.82
C LEU A 107 -11.80 2.03 -0.10
N THR A 108 -10.47 2.01 -0.10
CA THR A 108 -9.63 3.01 0.55
C THR A 108 -9.84 4.41 -0.05
N VAL A 109 -9.91 4.51 -1.37
CA VAL A 109 -10.15 5.78 -2.07
C VAL A 109 -11.54 6.34 -1.74
N ILE A 110 -12.57 5.49 -1.73
CA ILE A 110 -13.94 5.89 -1.39
C ILE A 110 -14.00 6.38 0.06
N VAL A 111 -13.43 5.63 0.99
CA VAL A 111 -13.38 6.02 2.42
C VAL A 111 -12.63 7.33 2.60
N ALA A 112 -11.46 7.48 1.99
CA ALA A 112 -10.67 8.71 2.06
C ALA A 112 -11.46 9.91 1.51
N TYR A 113 -12.16 9.75 0.39
CA TYR A 113 -12.95 10.80 -0.22
C TYR A 113 -14.13 11.24 0.66
N ILE A 114 -14.84 10.28 1.28
CA ILE A 114 -16.01 10.56 2.12
C ILE A 114 -15.61 11.15 3.48
N PHE A 115 -14.57 10.60 4.12
CA PHE A 115 -14.22 11.01 5.48
C PHE A 115 -13.35 12.26 5.52
N TYR A 116 -12.56 12.55 4.49
CA TYR A 116 -11.67 13.70 4.49
C TYR A 116 -12.39 15.03 4.77
N PRO A 117 -13.53 15.38 4.12
CA PRO A 117 -14.23 16.63 4.41
C PRO A 117 -14.66 16.78 5.85
N ARG A 118 -15.02 15.65 6.50
CA ARG A 118 -15.52 15.63 7.89
C ARG A 118 -14.41 15.87 8.91
N ILE A 119 -13.21 15.41 8.63
CA ILE A 119 -12.08 15.51 9.57
C ILE A 119 -11.09 16.63 9.22
N LYS A 120 -11.22 17.24 8.06
CA LYS A 120 -10.34 18.31 7.59
C LYS A 120 -10.20 19.45 8.61
N ASN A 121 -11.28 19.92 9.15
CA ASN A 121 -11.28 21.03 10.12
C ASN A 121 -10.54 20.62 11.40
N LYS A 122 -10.80 19.41 11.92
CA LYS A 122 -10.08 18.88 13.08
C LYS A 122 -8.58 18.70 12.82
N ILE A 123 -8.19 18.27 11.63
CA ILE A 123 -6.76 18.12 11.27
C ILE A 123 -6.07 19.48 11.20
N LEU A 124 -6.76 20.52 10.74
CA LEU A 124 -6.20 21.87 10.64
C LEU A 124 -6.03 22.53 12.02
N GLU A 125 -6.86 22.20 13.01
CA GLU A 125 -6.72 22.65 14.38
C GLU A 125 -5.45 22.13 15.09
N PHE A 126 -4.94 20.96 14.67
CA PHE A 126 -3.71 20.36 15.20
C PHE A 126 -2.43 20.78 14.47
N ARG A 127 -2.48 21.74 13.57
CA ARG A 127 -1.36 22.20 12.77
C ARG A 127 -0.91 23.59 13.23
#